data_ba7152ff9ff8568655afdd6172709b15
#
_entry.id   ba7152ff9ff8568655afdd6172709b15
#
_cell.length_a   1.000
_cell.length_b   1.000
_cell.length_c   1.000
_cell.angle_alpha   90.00
_cell.angle_beta   90.00
_cell.angle_gamma   90.00
#
_symmetry.space_group_name_H-M   'P 1'
#
loop_
_entity.id
_entity.type
_entity.pdbx_description
1 polymer ?
#
loop_
_entity_poly.entity_id
_entity_poly.type
_entity_poly.pdbx_seq_one_letter_code
_entity_poly.pdbx_strand_id
1 'polypeptide(L)'
;YRIGPVRFGKDITYVRDPHYWAKDLPVRVGTFNFDRVEINIYKDNTAKLEALKAGEFDVMRFFSAGDWARRVNGKKFNSGELVKGEFAHQLPTGFQSYVLNTRKPHLQDVRVRQALGLALDYEWMNRQMFYGAYQRVNGIFGHTPCETTGLPTPAEQQLLAPYAHDLPPGTLGPMTVPPNTHPPGSLRANLLQARALLQQAGWTV
;
A
#
# COMPACT_ATOMS: atom_id res chain seq x y z
N TYR A 1 12.70 16.63 19.37
CA TYR A 1 11.60 17.10 20.18
C TYR A 1 11.54 16.35 21.50
N ARG A 2 10.97 17.01 22.52
CA ARG A 2 10.55 16.42 23.79
C ARG A 2 9.03 16.41 23.87
N ILE A 3 8.47 15.44 24.60
CA ILE A 3 7.04 15.41 24.88
C ILE A 3 6.71 16.56 25.85
N GLY A 4 5.79 17.40 25.45
CA GLY A 4 5.20 18.46 26.24
C GLY A 4 3.84 18.04 26.83
N PRO A 5 2.88 18.94 26.94
CA PRO A 5 1.54 18.62 27.44
C PRO A 5 0.85 17.51 26.63
N VAL A 6 0.15 16.63 27.34
CA VAL A 6 -0.66 15.55 26.77
C VAL A 6 -2.06 15.63 27.35
N ARG A 7 -3.10 15.68 26.48
CA ARG A 7 -4.49 15.52 26.87
C ARG A 7 -5.01 14.21 26.27
N PHE A 8 -5.17 13.19 27.10
CA PHE A 8 -5.58 11.87 26.64
C PHE A 8 -6.85 11.91 25.78
N GLY A 9 -6.79 11.26 24.62
CA GLY A 9 -7.87 11.21 23.64
C GLY A 9 -8.12 12.51 22.86
N LYS A 10 -7.34 13.56 23.10
CA LYS A 10 -7.47 14.86 22.41
C LYS A 10 -6.22 15.26 21.62
N ASP A 11 -5.12 15.44 22.30
CA ASP A 11 -3.89 15.92 21.66
C ASP A 11 -2.63 15.57 22.43
N ILE A 12 -1.52 15.69 21.73
CA ILE A 12 -0.16 15.63 22.25
C ILE A 12 0.66 16.76 21.66
N THR A 13 1.41 17.46 22.49
CA THR A 13 2.33 18.51 22.05
C THR A 13 3.76 18.01 22.12
N TYR A 14 4.54 18.28 21.08
CA TYR A 14 5.98 18.12 21.05
C TYR A 14 6.67 19.49 21.01
N VAL A 15 7.66 19.68 21.87
CA VAL A 15 8.43 20.92 21.96
C VAL A 15 9.85 20.65 21.46
N ARG A 16 10.39 21.57 20.64
CA ARG A 16 11.75 21.44 20.13
C ARG A 16 12.76 21.38 21.28
N ASP A 17 13.66 20.41 21.21
CA ASP A 17 14.77 20.29 22.13
C ASP A 17 15.99 21.09 21.62
N PRO A 18 16.33 22.21 22.23
CA PRO A 18 17.49 23.01 21.80
C PRO A 18 18.82 22.28 22.01
N HIS A 19 18.85 21.27 22.88
CA HIS A 19 20.04 20.48 23.20
C HIS A 19 20.07 19.12 22.48
N TYR A 20 19.29 18.99 21.39
CA TYR A 20 19.28 17.74 20.61
C TYR A 20 20.68 17.43 20.08
N TRP A 21 21.25 16.32 20.53
CA TRP A 21 22.63 15.91 20.27
C TRP A 21 22.98 15.76 18.78
N ALA A 22 22.01 15.42 17.93
CA ALA A 22 22.23 15.18 16.52
C ALA A 22 21.92 16.40 15.62
N LYS A 23 21.64 17.58 16.18
CA LYS A 23 21.19 18.77 15.41
C LYS A 23 22.15 19.18 14.30
N ASP A 24 23.45 18.98 14.53
CA ASP A 24 24.52 19.39 13.62
C ASP A 24 24.99 18.24 12.69
N LEU A 25 24.41 17.05 12.78
CA LEU A 25 24.74 15.97 11.86
C LEU A 25 24.22 16.28 10.44
N PRO A 26 25.00 16.00 9.37
CA PRO A 26 24.61 16.32 7.99
C PRO A 26 23.21 15.80 7.60
N VAL A 27 22.82 14.65 8.11
CA VAL A 27 21.48 14.04 7.87
C VAL A 27 20.36 14.71 8.66
N ARG A 28 20.66 15.66 9.55
CA ARG A 28 19.68 16.34 10.41
C ARG A 28 19.64 17.85 10.22
N VAL A 29 20.68 18.44 9.63
CA VAL A 29 20.69 19.86 9.30
C VAL A 29 19.48 20.22 8.44
N GLY A 30 18.75 21.26 8.80
CA GLY A 30 17.54 21.70 8.12
C GLY A 30 16.27 20.93 8.51
N THR A 31 16.33 20.03 9.51
CA THR A 31 15.15 19.32 10.05
C THR A 31 14.69 19.92 11.38
N PHE A 32 13.47 19.56 11.83
CA PHE A 32 12.91 19.98 13.13
C PHE A 32 12.82 21.50 13.31
N ASN A 33 12.33 22.19 12.29
CA ASN A 33 12.33 23.65 12.22
C ASN A 33 11.26 24.34 13.07
N PHE A 34 10.21 23.62 13.46
CA PHE A 34 9.13 24.16 14.28
C PHE A 34 9.48 24.09 15.77
N ASP A 35 9.17 25.13 16.52
CA ASP A 35 9.40 25.14 17.98
C ASP A 35 8.41 24.23 18.70
N ARG A 36 7.20 24.08 18.14
CA ARG A 36 6.12 23.27 18.67
C ARG A 36 5.39 22.54 17.55
N VAL A 37 5.12 21.26 17.76
CA VAL A 37 4.26 20.42 16.92
C VAL A 37 3.15 19.88 17.79
N GLU A 38 1.91 20.15 17.41
CA GLU A 38 0.73 19.67 18.11
C GLU A 38 0.00 18.63 17.22
N ILE A 39 -0.26 17.45 17.77
CA ILE A 39 -0.98 16.38 17.08
C ILE A 39 -2.37 16.28 17.70
N ASN A 40 -3.38 16.65 16.95
CA ASN A 40 -4.78 16.57 17.35
C ASN A 40 -5.38 15.23 16.96
N ILE A 41 -6.14 14.62 17.86
CA ILE A 41 -6.82 13.33 17.67
C ILE A 41 -8.30 13.59 17.41
N TYR A 42 -8.78 13.07 16.29
CA TYR A 42 -10.20 13.16 15.89
C TYR A 42 -10.82 11.77 15.86
N LYS A 43 -12.13 11.72 16.08
CA LYS A 43 -12.91 10.47 16.12
C LYS A 43 -12.80 9.68 14.82
N ASP A 44 -12.84 10.37 13.70
CA ASP A 44 -12.80 9.78 12.36
C ASP A 44 -12.24 10.76 11.32
N ASN A 45 -12.00 10.28 10.11
CA ASN A 45 -11.44 11.08 9.02
C ASN A 45 -12.38 12.18 8.53
N THR A 46 -13.70 12.05 8.72
CA THR A 46 -14.66 13.08 8.32
C THR A 46 -14.53 14.29 9.24
N ALA A 47 -14.60 14.08 10.56
CA ALA A 47 -14.41 15.13 11.55
C ALA A 47 -13.04 15.81 11.38
N LYS A 48 -11.99 15.02 11.16
CA LYS A 48 -10.63 15.52 10.93
C LYS A 48 -10.54 16.41 9.67
N LEU A 49 -11.16 16.03 8.57
CA LEU A 49 -11.15 16.84 7.34
C LEU A 49 -11.93 18.15 7.51
N GLU A 50 -13.07 18.12 8.19
CA GLU A 50 -13.85 19.33 8.43
C GLU A 50 -13.12 20.28 9.40
N ALA A 51 -12.41 19.75 10.40
CA ALA A 51 -11.55 20.54 11.28
C ALA A 51 -10.38 21.21 10.52
N LEU A 52 -9.74 20.50 9.56
CA LEU A 52 -8.77 21.12 8.65
C LEU A 52 -9.38 22.28 7.86
N LYS A 53 -10.56 22.06 7.28
CA LYS A 53 -11.28 23.12 6.54
C LYS A 53 -11.71 24.28 7.43
N ALA A 54 -11.97 24.02 8.71
CA ALA A 54 -12.25 25.06 9.70
C ALA A 54 -10.96 25.85 10.11
N GLY A 55 -9.77 25.31 9.85
CA GLY A 55 -8.50 25.92 10.22
C GLY A 55 -8.04 25.57 11.64
N GLU A 56 -8.51 24.44 12.18
CA GLU A 56 -8.12 24.03 13.53
C GLU A 56 -6.68 23.49 13.59
N PHE A 57 -6.11 23.09 12.44
CA PHE A 57 -4.73 22.65 12.30
C PHE A 57 -4.23 22.83 10.86
N ASP A 58 -2.92 22.72 10.63
CA ASP A 58 -2.26 23.18 9.42
C ASP A 58 -2.02 22.08 8.38
N VAL A 59 -1.80 20.81 8.79
CA VAL A 59 -1.34 19.73 7.89
C VAL A 59 -2.15 18.46 8.13
N MET A 60 -2.66 17.87 7.05
CA MET A 60 -3.31 16.56 7.07
C MET A 60 -2.70 15.65 5.99
N ARG A 61 -2.30 14.45 6.39
CA ARG A 61 -1.93 13.40 5.44
C ARG A 61 -3.15 12.52 5.14
N PHE A 62 -3.39 12.29 3.86
CA PHE A 62 -4.49 11.46 3.37
C PHE A 62 -3.98 10.08 2.96
N PHE A 63 -4.74 9.03 3.35
CA PHE A 63 -4.50 7.64 2.99
C PHE A 63 -5.67 7.05 2.19
N SER A 64 -6.79 7.74 2.12
CA SER A 64 -7.98 7.34 1.38
C SER A 64 -8.01 8.02 0.02
N ALA A 65 -7.89 7.23 -1.06
CA ALA A 65 -8.03 7.73 -2.41
C ALA A 65 -9.40 8.39 -2.65
N GLY A 66 -10.46 7.84 -2.06
CA GLY A 66 -11.82 8.40 -2.16
C GLY A 66 -11.95 9.77 -1.48
N ASP A 67 -11.38 9.96 -0.30
CA ASP A 67 -11.36 11.26 0.36
C ASP A 67 -10.53 12.26 -0.44
N TRP A 68 -9.34 11.85 -0.89
CA TRP A 68 -8.46 12.66 -1.72
C TRP A 68 -9.14 13.14 -3.00
N ALA A 69 -9.82 12.25 -3.73
CA ALA A 69 -10.46 12.57 -4.99
C ALA A 69 -11.72 13.41 -4.84
N ARG A 70 -12.55 13.15 -3.82
CA ARG A 70 -13.91 13.70 -3.74
C ARG A 70 -14.12 14.75 -2.65
N ARG A 71 -13.34 14.72 -1.56
CA ARG A 71 -13.64 15.52 -0.37
C ARG A 71 -12.60 16.60 -0.10
N VAL A 72 -11.37 16.45 -0.62
CA VAL A 72 -10.30 17.45 -0.52
C VAL A 72 -10.54 18.54 -1.57
N ASN A 73 -11.55 19.34 -1.32
CA ASN A 73 -12.01 20.47 -2.15
C ASN A 73 -12.79 21.48 -1.30
N GLY A 74 -13.20 22.59 -1.91
CA GLY A 74 -14.02 23.60 -1.29
C GLY A 74 -13.38 24.99 -1.30
N LYS A 75 -14.04 25.96 -0.66
CA LYS A 75 -13.66 27.39 -0.71
C LYS A 75 -12.18 27.63 -0.42
N LYS A 76 -11.65 27.07 0.67
CA LYS A 76 -10.26 27.28 1.09
C LYS A 76 -9.23 26.66 0.14
N PHE A 77 -9.57 25.55 -0.50
CA PHE A 77 -8.73 24.99 -1.56
C PHE A 77 -8.77 25.83 -2.84
N ASN A 78 -9.94 26.35 -3.19
CA ASN A 78 -10.10 27.21 -4.38
C ASN A 78 -9.42 28.58 -4.21
N SER A 79 -9.37 29.09 -2.98
CA SER A 79 -8.69 30.38 -2.68
C SER A 79 -7.18 30.24 -2.49
N GLY A 80 -6.66 29.02 -2.41
CA GLY A 80 -5.24 28.76 -2.10
C GLY A 80 -4.90 28.88 -0.61
N GLU A 81 -5.84 29.09 0.28
CA GLU A 81 -5.62 29.05 1.73
C GLU A 81 -5.21 27.65 2.21
N LEU A 82 -5.80 26.61 1.58
CA LEU A 82 -5.35 25.21 1.72
C LEU A 82 -4.79 24.71 0.39
N VAL A 83 -3.60 24.14 0.44
CA VAL A 83 -2.92 23.62 -0.75
C VAL A 83 -2.96 22.08 -0.73
N LYS A 84 -3.42 21.50 -1.85
CA LYS A 84 -3.40 20.06 -2.08
C LYS A 84 -2.10 19.70 -2.81
N GLY A 85 -1.26 18.84 -2.21
CA GLY A 85 0.02 18.45 -2.78
C GLY A 85 0.23 16.95 -2.80
N GLU A 86 0.86 16.44 -3.86
CA GLU A 86 1.31 15.06 -3.99
C GLU A 86 2.84 15.05 -4.06
N PHE A 87 3.46 14.22 -3.23
CA PHE A 87 4.91 14.15 -3.11
C PHE A 87 5.38 12.74 -3.44
N ALA A 88 5.93 12.56 -4.63
CA ALA A 88 6.53 11.29 -5.04
C ALA A 88 7.77 10.97 -4.19
N HIS A 89 7.94 9.70 -3.85
CA HIS A 89 9.10 9.23 -3.08
C HIS A 89 9.50 7.82 -3.49
N GLN A 90 10.72 7.42 -3.14
CA GLN A 90 11.30 6.10 -3.42
C GLN A 90 11.35 5.20 -2.15
N LEU A 91 10.52 5.48 -1.16
CA LEU A 91 10.44 4.65 0.03
C LEU A 91 9.81 3.29 -0.32
N PRO A 92 10.14 2.22 0.44
CA PRO A 92 9.51 0.93 0.27
C PRO A 92 7.99 1.03 0.22
N THR A 93 7.38 0.33 -0.72
CA THR A 93 5.93 0.35 -0.91
C THR A 93 5.25 -0.52 0.14
N GLY A 94 4.17 -0.03 0.74
CA GLY A 94 3.31 -0.85 1.59
C GLY A 94 2.63 -1.96 0.77
N PHE A 95 2.51 -3.14 1.38
CA PHE A 95 1.82 -4.28 0.78
C PHE A 95 0.45 -4.47 1.42
N GLN A 96 -0.58 -4.48 0.59
CA GLN A 96 -1.96 -4.72 1.02
C GLN A 96 -2.57 -5.84 0.18
N SER A 97 -3.06 -6.89 0.85
CA SER A 97 -3.58 -8.08 0.17
C SER A 97 -4.65 -8.81 0.96
N TYR A 98 -5.36 -9.72 0.29
CA TYR A 98 -6.16 -10.74 0.94
C TYR A 98 -5.27 -11.92 1.31
N VAL A 99 -4.99 -12.08 2.60
CA VAL A 99 -4.19 -13.21 3.10
C VAL A 99 -5.05 -14.46 3.23
N LEU A 100 -4.73 -15.50 2.45
CA LEU A 100 -5.46 -16.75 2.46
C LEU A 100 -4.88 -17.72 3.50
N ASN A 101 -5.69 -18.16 4.45
CA ASN A 101 -5.27 -19.11 5.47
C ASN A 101 -5.18 -20.53 4.89
N THR A 102 -4.00 -20.93 4.45
CA THR A 102 -3.73 -22.25 3.83
C THR A 102 -3.87 -23.44 4.79
N ARG A 103 -4.09 -23.22 6.09
CA ARG A 103 -4.45 -24.29 7.03
C ARG A 103 -5.91 -24.72 6.90
N LYS A 104 -6.74 -23.92 6.22
CA LYS A 104 -8.14 -24.29 5.93
C LYS A 104 -8.16 -25.27 4.76
N PRO A 105 -8.88 -26.44 4.89
CA PRO A 105 -8.88 -27.48 3.85
C PRO A 105 -9.19 -26.97 2.44
N HIS A 106 -10.20 -26.11 2.31
CA HIS A 106 -10.63 -25.55 1.03
C HIS A 106 -9.65 -24.53 0.43
N LEU A 107 -8.62 -24.08 1.17
CA LEU A 107 -7.57 -23.17 0.69
C LEU A 107 -6.19 -23.85 0.58
N GLN A 108 -6.07 -25.14 0.87
CA GLN A 108 -4.82 -25.90 0.72
C GLN A 108 -4.44 -26.09 -0.74
N ASP A 109 -5.43 -26.33 -1.60
CA ASP A 109 -5.19 -26.48 -3.02
C ASP A 109 -4.82 -25.13 -3.66
N VAL A 110 -3.65 -25.11 -4.31
CA VAL A 110 -3.15 -23.90 -4.99
C VAL A 110 -4.08 -23.42 -6.10
N ARG A 111 -4.78 -24.37 -6.79
CA ARG A 111 -5.70 -24.04 -7.87
C ARG A 111 -6.90 -23.22 -7.38
N VAL A 112 -7.39 -23.49 -6.18
CA VAL A 112 -8.43 -22.67 -5.54
C VAL A 112 -7.93 -21.25 -5.28
N ARG A 113 -6.72 -21.10 -4.76
CA ARG A 113 -6.14 -19.79 -4.51
C ARG A 113 -5.88 -19.00 -5.80
N GLN A 114 -5.42 -19.68 -6.85
CA GLN A 114 -5.26 -19.08 -8.18
C GLN A 114 -6.60 -18.64 -8.77
N ALA A 115 -7.65 -19.45 -8.63
CA ALA A 115 -8.99 -19.11 -9.08
C ALA A 115 -9.54 -17.85 -8.38
N LEU A 116 -9.32 -17.70 -7.08
CA LEU A 116 -9.69 -16.48 -6.34
C LEU A 116 -8.93 -15.25 -6.86
N GLY A 117 -7.64 -15.40 -7.18
CA GLY A 117 -6.85 -14.32 -7.78
C GLY A 117 -7.35 -13.89 -9.16
N LEU A 118 -7.76 -14.87 -9.99
CA LEU A 118 -8.34 -14.63 -11.33
C LEU A 118 -9.71 -13.95 -11.27
N ALA A 119 -10.47 -14.17 -10.21
CA ALA A 119 -11.79 -13.56 -10.03
C ALA A 119 -11.73 -12.09 -9.58
N LEU A 120 -10.57 -11.60 -9.16
CA LEU A 120 -10.42 -10.21 -8.69
C LEU A 120 -10.23 -9.27 -9.87
N ASP A 121 -11.21 -8.42 -10.13
CA ASP A 121 -11.08 -7.31 -11.10
C ASP A 121 -10.45 -6.08 -10.43
N TYR A 122 -9.12 -6.14 -10.27
CA TYR A 122 -8.36 -5.05 -9.65
C TYR A 122 -8.45 -3.76 -10.48
N GLU A 123 -8.39 -3.85 -11.79
CA GLU A 123 -8.40 -2.69 -12.68
C GLU A 123 -9.73 -1.93 -12.59
N TRP A 124 -10.84 -2.63 -12.50
CA TRP A 124 -12.14 -2.03 -12.25
C TRP A 124 -12.20 -1.38 -10.86
N MET A 125 -11.75 -2.11 -9.82
CA MET A 125 -11.70 -1.58 -8.46
C MET A 125 -10.83 -0.31 -8.38
N ASN A 126 -9.67 -0.32 -9.02
CA ASN A 126 -8.78 0.84 -9.02
C ASN A 126 -9.45 2.05 -9.68
N ARG A 127 -10.11 1.87 -10.83
CA ARG A 127 -10.84 2.96 -11.48
C ARG A 127 -12.03 3.46 -10.66
N GLN A 128 -12.88 2.55 -10.16
CA GLN A 128 -14.17 2.92 -9.56
C GLN A 128 -14.08 3.28 -8.09
N MET A 129 -13.21 2.61 -7.33
CA MET A 129 -13.13 2.78 -5.89
C MET A 129 -11.90 3.59 -5.46
N PHE A 130 -10.81 3.48 -6.20
CA PHE A 130 -9.53 4.10 -5.83
C PHE A 130 -9.10 5.22 -6.78
N TYR A 131 -9.95 5.59 -7.73
CA TYR A 131 -9.75 6.75 -8.64
C TYR A 131 -8.43 6.68 -9.42
N GLY A 132 -7.94 5.48 -9.72
CA GLY A 132 -6.67 5.26 -10.40
C GLY A 132 -5.44 5.54 -9.55
N ALA A 133 -5.59 5.77 -8.24
CA ALA A 133 -4.51 6.20 -7.36
C ALA A 133 -3.54 5.08 -6.97
N TYR A 134 -3.85 3.82 -7.23
CA TYR A 134 -3.01 2.70 -6.81
C TYR A 134 -2.43 1.94 -7.99
N GLN A 135 -1.28 1.32 -7.73
CA GLN A 135 -0.67 0.34 -8.63
C GLN A 135 -0.74 -1.05 -7.98
N ARG A 136 -0.95 -2.08 -8.81
CA ARG A 136 -0.89 -3.44 -8.36
C ARG A 136 0.56 -3.84 -8.12
N VAL A 137 0.86 -4.35 -6.93
CA VAL A 137 2.19 -4.83 -6.59
C VAL A 137 2.33 -6.31 -6.91
N ASN A 138 3.54 -6.74 -7.29
CA ASN A 138 3.84 -8.11 -7.64
C ASN A 138 4.33 -8.93 -6.44
N GLY A 139 4.73 -8.29 -5.36
CA GLY A 139 5.25 -8.96 -4.16
C GLY A 139 5.31 -8.02 -2.95
N ILE A 140 5.78 -8.58 -1.83
CA ILE A 140 5.84 -7.88 -0.53
C ILE A 140 7.02 -6.90 -0.41
N PHE A 141 7.97 -6.96 -1.32
CA PHE A 141 9.21 -6.17 -1.28
C PHE A 141 9.23 -5.02 -2.31
N GLY A 142 8.06 -4.54 -2.71
CA GLY A 142 7.95 -3.46 -3.70
C GLY A 142 8.78 -2.23 -3.36
N HIS A 143 9.49 -1.69 -4.36
CA HIS A 143 10.43 -0.59 -4.26
C HIS A 143 11.60 -0.83 -3.29
N THR A 144 12.04 -2.06 -3.17
CA THR A 144 13.25 -2.42 -2.40
C THR A 144 14.25 -3.16 -3.30
N PRO A 145 15.53 -3.25 -2.89
CA PRO A 145 16.51 -4.08 -3.60
C PRO A 145 16.16 -5.57 -3.65
N CYS A 146 15.21 -6.02 -2.82
CA CYS A 146 14.71 -7.39 -2.78
C CYS A 146 13.45 -7.60 -3.62
N GLU A 147 13.02 -6.61 -4.39
CA GLU A 147 11.87 -6.76 -5.27
C GLU A 147 12.17 -7.75 -6.39
N THR A 148 11.35 -8.78 -6.50
CA THR A 148 11.48 -9.78 -7.57
C THR A 148 11.05 -9.19 -8.90
N THR A 149 11.89 -9.31 -9.92
CA THR A 149 11.62 -8.85 -11.28
C THR A 149 12.06 -9.91 -12.31
N GLY A 150 11.14 -10.35 -13.17
CA GLY A 150 11.46 -11.24 -14.29
C GLY A 150 11.91 -12.64 -13.90
N LEU A 151 13.07 -13.05 -14.38
CA LEU A 151 13.69 -14.33 -14.10
C LEU A 151 14.76 -14.20 -13.00
N PRO A 152 15.05 -15.27 -12.24
CA PRO A 152 16.19 -15.29 -11.36
C PRO A 152 17.49 -15.02 -12.11
N THR A 153 18.35 -14.20 -11.54
CA THR A 153 19.67 -13.91 -12.10
C THR A 153 20.55 -15.18 -12.15
N PRO A 154 21.58 -15.22 -13.00
CA PRO A 154 22.51 -16.36 -13.01
C PRO A 154 23.15 -16.66 -11.66
N ALA A 155 23.41 -15.63 -10.86
CA ALA A 155 23.96 -15.79 -9.51
C ALA A 155 22.94 -16.46 -8.54
N GLU A 156 21.67 -16.05 -8.59
CA GLU A 156 20.59 -16.67 -7.83
C GLU A 156 20.35 -18.11 -8.26
N GLN A 157 20.36 -18.39 -9.58
CA GLN A 157 20.22 -19.75 -10.10
C GLN A 157 21.37 -20.64 -9.62
N GLN A 158 22.61 -20.16 -9.65
CA GLN A 158 23.77 -20.89 -9.14
C GLN A 158 23.67 -21.17 -7.64
N LEU A 159 23.23 -20.18 -6.86
CA LEU A 159 23.02 -20.32 -5.41
C LEU A 159 21.93 -21.35 -5.08
N LEU A 160 20.86 -21.40 -5.86
CA LEU A 160 19.71 -22.27 -5.64
C LEU A 160 19.86 -23.66 -6.26
N ALA A 161 20.78 -23.86 -7.21
CA ALA A 161 20.97 -25.12 -7.91
C ALA A 161 21.13 -26.34 -7.02
N PRO A 162 21.92 -26.31 -5.89
CA PRO A 162 22.06 -27.45 -4.98
C PRO A 162 20.73 -27.86 -4.32
N TYR A 163 19.78 -26.96 -4.22
CA TYR A 163 18.48 -27.13 -3.55
C TYR A 163 17.32 -27.31 -4.53
N ALA A 164 17.59 -27.43 -5.83
CA ALA A 164 16.56 -27.42 -6.87
C ALA A 164 15.47 -28.49 -6.66
N HIS A 165 15.81 -29.63 -6.06
CA HIS A 165 14.87 -30.71 -5.76
C HIS A 165 13.93 -30.41 -4.59
N ASP A 166 14.29 -29.48 -3.70
CA ASP A 166 13.47 -29.06 -2.55
C ASP A 166 12.65 -27.82 -2.85
N LEU A 167 12.91 -27.13 -3.97
CA LEU A 167 12.21 -25.92 -4.32
C LEU A 167 10.80 -26.21 -4.88
N PRO A 168 9.80 -25.39 -4.56
CA PRO A 168 8.49 -25.48 -5.20
C PRO A 168 8.60 -25.39 -6.73
N PRO A 169 7.75 -26.10 -7.48
CA PRO A 169 7.71 -25.98 -8.94
C PRO A 169 7.56 -24.54 -9.40
N GLY A 170 8.38 -24.12 -10.37
CA GLY A 170 8.35 -22.77 -10.93
C GLY A 170 9.22 -21.74 -10.21
N THR A 171 9.88 -22.06 -9.10
CA THR A 171 10.75 -21.12 -8.35
C THR A 171 11.86 -20.53 -9.22
N LEU A 172 12.44 -21.32 -10.13
CA LEU A 172 13.48 -20.87 -11.06
C LEU A 172 12.92 -20.36 -12.42
N GLY A 173 11.59 -20.30 -12.51
CA GLY A 173 10.88 -19.77 -13.67
C GLY A 173 10.62 -18.26 -13.60
N PRO A 174 9.86 -17.73 -14.56
CA PRO A 174 9.49 -16.32 -14.54
C PRO A 174 8.61 -16.01 -13.32
N MET A 175 8.78 -14.80 -12.79
CA MET A 175 7.97 -14.29 -11.70
C MET A 175 6.47 -14.40 -12.03
N THR A 176 5.69 -14.90 -11.09
CA THR A 176 4.23 -14.90 -11.20
C THR A 176 3.71 -13.47 -11.03
N VAL A 177 3.07 -12.96 -12.08
CA VAL A 177 2.40 -11.66 -12.01
C VAL A 177 0.90 -11.84 -11.74
N PRO A 178 0.27 -10.91 -11.01
CA PRO A 178 -1.17 -10.95 -10.80
C PRO A 178 -1.94 -10.91 -12.12
N PRO A 179 -3.09 -11.62 -12.24
CA PRO A 179 -3.93 -11.57 -13.44
C PRO A 179 -4.38 -10.14 -13.77
N ASN A 180 -4.43 -9.81 -15.04
CA ASN A 180 -4.86 -8.50 -15.55
C ASN A 180 -6.22 -8.63 -16.25
N THR A 181 -7.09 -7.63 -16.10
CA THR A 181 -8.42 -7.57 -16.75
C THR A 181 -8.49 -6.52 -17.87
N HIS A 182 -7.43 -5.73 -18.09
CA HIS A 182 -7.30 -4.87 -19.28
C HIS A 182 -6.84 -5.66 -20.52
N PRO A 183 -7.19 -5.21 -21.73
CA PRO A 183 -6.67 -5.80 -22.95
C PRO A 183 -5.11 -5.88 -22.97
N PRO A 184 -4.51 -7.02 -23.41
CA PRO A 184 -5.20 -8.19 -24.01
C PRO A 184 -5.89 -9.13 -23.01
N GLY A 185 -5.76 -8.92 -21.69
CA GLY A 185 -6.50 -9.67 -20.66
C GLY A 185 -7.99 -9.31 -20.65
N SER A 186 -8.81 -10.15 -20.03
CA SER A 186 -10.22 -9.85 -19.77
C SER A 186 -10.73 -10.56 -18.53
N LEU A 187 -11.61 -9.93 -17.79
CA LEU A 187 -12.28 -10.55 -16.64
C LEU A 187 -13.00 -11.84 -17.03
N ARG A 188 -13.66 -11.87 -18.22
CA ARG A 188 -14.35 -13.05 -18.73
C ARG A 188 -13.40 -14.22 -18.92
N ALA A 189 -12.25 -14.01 -19.55
CA ALA A 189 -11.24 -15.06 -19.75
C ALA A 189 -10.71 -15.56 -18.39
N ASN A 190 -10.41 -14.66 -17.49
CA ASN A 190 -9.94 -14.98 -16.15
C ASN A 190 -11.00 -15.81 -15.36
N LEU A 191 -12.28 -15.47 -15.44
CA LEU A 191 -13.35 -16.21 -14.79
C LEU A 191 -13.55 -17.61 -15.38
N LEU A 192 -13.42 -17.77 -16.69
CA LEU A 192 -13.45 -19.09 -17.34
C LEU A 192 -12.28 -19.97 -16.87
N GLN A 193 -11.09 -19.42 -16.79
CA GLN A 193 -9.92 -20.11 -16.24
C GLN A 193 -10.09 -20.44 -14.75
N ALA A 194 -10.61 -19.50 -13.95
CA ALA A 194 -10.92 -19.73 -12.54
C ALA A 194 -11.89 -20.90 -12.35
N ARG A 195 -12.96 -20.94 -13.15
CA ARG A 195 -13.92 -22.04 -13.15
C ARG A 195 -13.26 -23.39 -13.47
N ALA A 196 -12.42 -23.44 -14.50
CA ALA A 196 -11.69 -24.66 -14.86
C ALA A 196 -10.77 -25.15 -13.73
N LEU A 197 -10.05 -24.24 -13.06
CA LEU A 197 -9.20 -24.57 -11.91
C LEU A 197 -10.02 -25.09 -10.73
N LEU A 198 -11.18 -24.50 -10.44
CA LEU A 198 -12.08 -24.97 -9.37
C LEU A 198 -12.61 -26.35 -9.68
N GLN A 199 -13.02 -26.62 -10.92
CA GLN A 199 -13.48 -27.95 -11.36
C GLN A 199 -12.38 -29.01 -11.20
N GLN A 200 -11.15 -28.70 -11.62
CA GLN A 200 -10.00 -29.58 -11.43
C GLN A 200 -9.67 -29.83 -9.95
N ALA A 201 -9.97 -28.87 -9.09
CA ALA A 201 -9.83 -28.99 -7.63
C ALA A 201 -11.01 -29.70 -6.94
N GLY A 202 -11.98 -30.22 -7.72
CA GLY A 202 -13.14 -30.97 -7.21
C GLY A 202 -14.35 -30.09 -6.82
N TRP A 203 -14.31 -28.79 -7.12
CA TRP A 203 -15.44 -27.90 -6.89
C TRP A 203 -16.36 -27.88 -8.11
N THR A 204 -17.56 -28.41 -7.96
CA THR A 204 -18.60 -28.42 -9.00
C THR A 204 -19.75 -27.53 -8.57
N VAL A 205 -20.33 -26.82 -9.53
CA VAL A 205 -21.57 -26.05 -9.38
C VAL A 205 -22.70 -26.86 -10.02
#